data_ad1c9c2b53c218d8b512f2046dc8d01d
#
_entry.id   ad1c9c2b53c218d8b512f2046dc8d01d
#
_cell.length_a   1.000
_cell.length_b   1.000
_cell.length_c   1.000
_cell.angle_alpha   90.00
_cell.angle_beta   90.00
_cell.angle_gamma   90.00
#
_symmetry.space_group_name_H-M   'P 1'
#
loop_
_entity.id
_entity.type
_entity.pdbx_description
1 polymer ?
#
loop_
_entity_poly.entity_id
_entity_poly.type
_entity_poly.pdbx_seq_one_letter_code
_entity_poly.pdbx_strand_id
1 'polypeptide(L)'
;MAEYDVVVVGGGVAGLSAAMMLGRSRRRVVVVDAGEPRNAPSAHLHGFLSRDGMDPAELLSTARREVVGYGGELLAGRAVGIDRLDGARFAVRLAEGGRLGARAVVVATGLRDELPEIPGLRQRWGQDVHFCPYCHGYEVRDSALGVIGGEDRAFALRQAQLIRQWSDDVVFFPHRIDLEAHERERLVARGVRIVDG
;
A
#
# COMPACT_ATOMS: atom_id res chain seq x y z
N MET A 1 2.45 -27.66 17.04
CA MET A 1 2.08 -26.38 16.44
C MET A 1 2.36 -25.30 17.48
N ALA A 2 3.13 -24.27 17.12
CA ALA A 2 3.35 -23.14 18.03
C ALA A 2 2.02 -22.41 18.26
N GLU A 3 1.77 -22.01 19.52
CA GLU A 3 0.51 -21.43 19.95
C GLU A 3 0.71 -19.98 20.35
N TYR A 4 -0.07 -19.06 19.76
CA TYR A 4 -0.07 -17.63 20.04
C TYR A 4 -1.44 -17.15 20.48
N ASP A 5 -1.49 -16.03 21.19
CA ASP A 5 -2.78 -15.32 21.35
C ASP A 5 -3.22 -14.75 20.01
N VAL A 6 -2.29 -14.17 19.26
CA VAL A 6 -2.58 -13.55 17.97
C VAL A 6 -1.46 -13.84 16.96
N VAL A 7 -1.82 -14.24 15.75
CA VAL A 7 -0.95 -14.22 14.57
C VAL A 7 -1.33 -12.99 13.72
N VAL A 8 -0.35 -12.15 13.41
CA VAL A 8 -0.51 -11.01 12.51
C VAL A 8 0.08 -11.40 11.15
N VAL A 9 -0.71 -11.34 10.09
CA VAL A 9 -0.28 -11.63 8.72
C VAL A 9 0.00 -10.34 7.99
N GLY A 10 1.28 -10.07 7.73
CA GLY A 10 1.81 -8.87 7.10
C GLY A 10 2.55 -7.96 8.08
N GLY A 11 3.83 -7.71 7.79
CA GLY A 11 4.76 -6.89 8.58
C GLY A 11 4.93 -5.47 8.02
N GLY A 12 3.90 -4.92 7.38
CA GLY A 12 3.81 -3.50 7.07
C GLY A 12 3.45 -2.66 8.30
N VAL A 13 3.31 -1.34 8.13
CA VAL A 13 3.02 -0.40 9.23
C VAL A 13 1.77 -0.82 10.01
N ALA A 14 0.70 -1.24 9.34
CA ALA A 14 -0.54 -1.65 9.99
C ALA A 14 -0.34 -2.89 10.89
N GLY A 15 0.31 -3.94 10.36
CA GLY A 15 0.56 -5.16 11.12
C GLY A 15 1.53 -4.96 12.27
N LEU A 16 2.60 -4.21 12.07
CA LEU A 16 3.56 -3.90 13.14
C LEU A 16 2.94 -3.02 14.23
N SER A 17 2.09 -2.06 13.87
CA SER A 17 1.35 -1.25 14.86
C SER A 17 0.41 -2.11 15.71
N ALA A 18 -0.33 -3.04 15.08
CA ALA A 18 -1.17 -3.99 15.79
C ALA A 18 -0.34 -4.89 16.73
N ALA A 19 0.76 -5.44 16.22
CA ALA A 19 1.63 -6.33 16.99
C ALA A 19 2.28 -5.61 18.18
N MET A 20 2.70 -4.36 18.00
CA MET A 20 3.25 -3.53 19.09
C MET A 20 2.21 -3.36 20.20
N MET A 21 0.99 -3.00 19.87
CA MET A 21 -0.07 -2.82 20.88
C MET A 21 -0.45 -4.12 21.58
N LEU A 22 -0.44 -5.24 20.87
CA LEU A 22 -0.66 -6.57 21.45
C LEU A 22 0.48 -6.96 22.40
N GLY A 23 1.74 -6.73 22.02
CA GLY A 23 2.89 -6.97 22.88
C GLY A 23 2.84 -6.12 24.16
N ARG A 24 2.54 -4.82 24.02
CA ARG A 24 2.32 -3.92 25.17
C ARG A 24 1.19 -4.38 26.10
N SER A 25 0.21 -5.09 25.53
CA SER A 25 -0.89 -5.71 26.28
C SER A 25 -0.54 -7.13 26.79
N ARG A 26 0.75 -7.50 26.74
CA ARG A 26 1.29 -8.78 27.21
C ARG A 26 0.67 -10.00 26.53
N ARG A 27 0.30 -9.89 25.27
CA ARG A 27 -0.16 -11.01 24.43
C ARG A 27 1.02 -11.66 23.74
N ARG A 28 1.00 -12.99 23.62
CA ARG A 28 1.92 -13.71 22.75
C ARG A 28 1.52 -13.46 21.30
N VAL A 29 2.31 -12.66 20.60
CA VAL A 29 2.06 -12.26 19.22
C VAL A 29 3.25 -12.64 18.34
N VAL A 30 2.94 -13.15 17.14
CA VAL A 30 3.90 -13.32 16.05
C VAL A 30 3.40 -12.59 14.81
N VAL A 31 4.31 -11.92 14.13
CA VAL A 31 4.08 -11.30 12.82
C VAL A 31 4.69 -12.21 11.76
N VAL A 32 3.90 -12.67 10.81
CA VAL A 32 4.39 -13.38 9.62
C VAL A 32 4.50 -12.38 8.46
N ASP A 33 5.71 -12.17 7.95
CA ASP A 33 5.97 -11.17 6.91
C ASP A 33 6.76 -11.75 5.74
N ALA A 34 6.23 -11.57 4.53
CA ALA A 34 6.88 -12.00 3.30
C ALA A 34 8.02 -11.07 2.85
N GLY A 35 8.20 -9.91 3.49
CA GLY A 35 9.27 -8.96 3.17
C GLY A 35 9.07 -8.15 1.89
N GLU A 36 7.83 -8.03 1.41
CA GLU A 36 7.47 -7.34 0.16
C GLU A 36 6.59 -6.11 0.45
N PRO A 37 7.10 -5.04 1.08
CA PRO A 37 6.28 -3.87 1.37
C PRO A 37 5.92 -3.10 0.08
N ARG A 38 4.64 -2.68 -0.02
CA ARG A 38 4.11 -1.99 -1.20
C ARG A 38 4.91 -0.74 -1.60
N ASN A 39 5.43 -0.02 -0.62
CA ASN A 39 6.19 1.21 -0.83
C ASN A 39 7.71 1.02 -0.96
N ALA A 40 8.19 -0.22 -1.14
CA ALA A 40 9.61 -0.49 -1.34
C ALA A 40 10.25 0.28 -2.52
N PRO A 41 9.54 0.57 -3.64
CA PRO A 41 10.11 1.35 -4.73
C PRO A 41 10.30 2.83 -4.42
N SER A 42 9.64 3.38 -3.38
CA SER A 42 9.70 4.80 -3.03
C SER A 42 10.92 5.09 -2.16
N ALA A 43 11.67 6.15 -2.49
CA ALA A 43 12.82 6.59 -1.70
C ALA A 43 12.41 7.23 -0.35
N HIS A 44 11.25 7.88 -0.33
CA HIS A 44 10.75 8.60 0.85
C HIS A 44 9.26 8.33 1.06
N LEU A 45 8.81 8.39 2.29
CA LEU A 45 7.39 8.43 2.63
C LEU A 45 7.00 9.85 3.03
N HIS A 46 5.79 10.26 2.66
CA HIS A 46 5.28 11.58 3.01
C HIS A 46 3.90 11.51 3.66
N GLY A 47 3.54 12.57 4.38
CA GLY A 47 2.26 12.68 5.06
C GLY A 47 2.12 11.84 6.33
N PHE A 48 3.20 11.25 6.84
CA PHE A 48 3.22 10.57 8.12
C PHE A 48 3.80 11.51 9.18
N LEU A 49 2.95 12.07 10.02
CA LEU A 49 3.34 13.07 11.02
C LEU A 49 4.53 12.57 11.88
N SER A 50 5.52 13.40 12.07
CA SER A 50 6.80 13.14 12.74
C SER A 50 7.80 12.23 11.98
N ARG A 51 7.41 11.69 10.82
CA ARG A 51 8.25 10.81 9.97
C ARG A 51 8.23 11.23 8.49
N ASP A 52 7.79 12.47 8.22
CA ASP A 52 7.76 12.99 6.86
C ASP A 52 9.15 13.02 6.24
N GLY A 53 9.29 12.54 5.01
CA GLY A 53 10.56 12.40 4.31
C GLY A 53 11.44 11.21 4.74
N MET A 54 10.98 10.36 5.67
CA MET A 54 11.75 9.20 6.14
C MET A 54 11.81 8.12 5.05
N ASP A 55 12.91 7.37 5.02
CA ASP A 55 13.01 6.13 4.23
C ASP A 55 12.00 5.09 4.72
N PRO A 56 11.17 4.50 3.84
CA PRO A 56 10.20 3.48 4.24
C PRO A 56 10.80 2.25 4.91
N ALA A 57 11.99 1.81 4.50
CA ALA A 57 12.66 0.67 5.09
C ALA A 57 13.17 0.99 6.51
N GLU A 58 13.63 2.22 6.75
CA GLU A 58 14.03 2.69 8.08
C GLU A 58 12.84 2.71 9.04
N LEU A 59 11.67 3.20 8.59
CA LEU A 59 10.44 3.16 9.38
C LEU A 59 10.09 1.73 9.80
N LEU A 60 10.06 0.79 8.84
CA LEU A 60 9.73 -0.61 9.13
C LEU A 60 10.78 -1.27 10.03
N SER A 61 12.07 -0.96 9.85
CA SER A 61 13.15 -1.46 10.71
C SER A 61 12.96 -0.99 12.16
N THR A 62 12.63 0.28 12.35
CA THR A 62 12.35 0.85 13.67
C THR A 62 11.13 0.18 14.29
N ALA A 63 10.03 0.06 13.55
CA ALA A 63 8.81 -0.58 14.05
C ALA A 63 9.02 -2.06 14.43
N ARG A 64 9.85 -2.81 13.67
CA ARG A 64 10.22 -4.19 14.02
C ARG A 64 10.97 -4.25 15.37
N ARG A 65 11.92 -3.35 15.60
CA ARG A 65 12.63 -3.29 16.90
C ARG A 65 11.67 -2.98 18.04
N GLU A 66 10.70 -2.12 17.84
CA GLU A 66 9.69 -1.81 18.87
C GLU A 66 8.82 -3.02 19.18
N VAL A 67 8.35 -3.76 18.18
CA VAL A 67 7.57 -5.01 18.37
C VAL A 67 8.37 -6.03 19.17
N VAL A 68 9.63 -6.27 18.80
CA VAL A 68 10.52 -7.20 19.53
C VAL A 68 10.77 -6.72 20.95
N GLY A 69 10.95 -5.41 21.16
CA GLY A 69 11.15 -4.80 22.49
C GLY A 69 9.99 -5.04 23.46
N TYR A 70 8.78 -5.27 22.94
CA TYR A 70 7.61 -5.66 23.74
C TYR A 70 7.32 -7.18 23.73
N GLY A 71 8.30 -8.00 23.29
CA GLY A 71 8.21 -9.47 23.31
C GLY A 71 7.42 -10.06 22.14
N GLY A 72 7.13 -9.29 21.10
CA GLY A 72 6.56 -9.80 19.85
C GLY A 72 7.60 -10.57 19.04
N GLU A 73 7.17 -11.62 18.36
CA GLU A 73 8.01 -12.43 17.49
C GLU A 73 7.82 -12.02 16.03
N LEU A 74 8.90 -12.05 15.24
CA LEU A 74 8.88 -11.81 13.80
C LEU A 74 9.28 -13.07 13.06
N LEU A 75 8.44 -13.54 12.17
CA LEU A 75 8.68 -14.70 11.34
C LEU A 75 8.72 -14.29 9.87
N ALA A 76 9.89 -14.40 9.25
CA ALA A 76 10.01 -14.26 7.81
C ALA A 76 9.34 -15.46 7.13
N GLY A 77 8.40 -15.21 6.23
CA GLY A 77 7.66 -16.23 5.51
C GLY A 77 6.35 -15.72 4.96
N ARG A 78 5.72 -16.53 4.14
CA ARG A 78 4.45 -16.22 3.48
C ARG A 78 3.31 -17.06 4.05
N ALA A 79 2.30 -16.40 4.59
CA ALA A 79 1.02 -17.06 4.91
C ALA A 79 0.25 -17.34 3.61
N VAL A 80 -0.18 -18.58 3.43
CA VAL A 80 -0.92 -19.02 2.23
C VAL A 80 -2.36 -19.41 2.52
N GLY A 81 -2.76 -19.43 3.79
CA GLY A 81 -4.15 -19.71 4.16
C GLY A 81 -4.37 -19.62 5.66
N ILE A 82 -5.62 -19.45 6.03
CA ILE A 82 -6.10 -19.41 7.40
C ILE A 82 -7.26 -20.39 7.50
N ASP A 83 -7.10 -21.40 8.33
CA ASP A 83 -8.11 -22.42 8.61
C ASP A 83 -8.75 -22.12 9.98
N ARG A 84 -10.07 -22.16 10.06
CA ARG A 84 -10.76 -22.11 11.34
C ARG A 84 -10.81 -23.52 11.95
N LEU A 85 -10.38 -23.61 13.19
CA LEU A 85 -10.39 -24.84 13.96
C LEU A 85 -11.57 -24.85 14.95
N ASP A 86 -11.82 -26.01 15.57
CA ASP A 86 -12.77 -26.13 16.64
C ASP A 86 -12.41 -25.23 17.85
N GLY A 87 -13.40 -24.81 18.62
CA GLY A 87 -13.18 -23.96 19.79
C GLY A 87 -12.77 -22.51 19.48
N ALA A 88 -13.20 -21.96 18.34
CA ALA A 88 -12.90 -20.58 17.90
C ALA A 88 -11.41 -20.28 17.81
N ARG A 89 -10.60 -21.24 17.36
CA ARG A 89 -9.15 -21.10 17.10
C ARG A 89 -8.88 -21.07 15.60
N PHE A 90 -7.67 -20.66 15.25
CA PHE A 90 -7.21 -20.56 13.87
C PHE A 90 -5.86 -21.25 13.69
N ALA A 91 -5.62 -21.78 12.50
CA ALA A 91 -4.31 -22.22 12.04
C ALA A 91 -3.91 -21.39 10.81
N VAL A 92 -2.81 -20.67 10.90
CA VAL A 92 -2.20 -19.98 9.75
C VAL A 92 -1.20 -20.91 9.09
N ARG A 93 -1.41 -21.22 7.81
CA ARG A 93 -0.54 -22.09 7.00
C ARG A 93 0.54 -21.25 6.33
N LEU A 94 1.78 -21.74 6.35
CA LEU A 94 2.94 -21.12 5.73
C LEU A 94 3.31 -21.78 4.40
N ALA A 95 3.84 -21.03 3.47
CA ALA A 95 4.23 -21.53 2.15
C ALA A 95 5.33 -22.59 2.21
N GLU A 96 6.29 -22.40 3.12
CA GLU A 96 7.42 -23.30 3.34
C GLU A 96 7.03 -24.54 4.15
N GLY A 97 5.76 -24.71 4.42
CA GLY A 97 5.23 -25.74 5.30
C GLY A 97 5.13 -25.29 6.76
N GLY A 98 4.39 -26.06 7.54
CA GLY A 98 4.13 -25.71 8.93
C GLY A 98 2.85 -24.88 9.13
N ARG A 99 2.47 -24.77 10.42
CA ARG A 99 1.25 -24.06 10.85
C ARG A 99 1.49 -23.36 12.18
N LEU A 100 0.92 -22.18 12.31
CA LEU A 100 0.89 -21.42 13.57
C LEU A 100 -0.54 -21.43 14.10
N GLY A 101 -0.71 -21.85 15.37
CA GLY A 101 -1.99 -21.81 16.05
C GLY A 101 -2.22 -20.47 16.71
N ALA A 102 -3.46 -19.95 16.65
CA ALA A 102 -3.83 -18.69 17.27
C ALA A 102 -5.26 -18.68 17.77
N ARG A 103 -5.52 -17.85 18.77
CA ARG A 103 -6.89 -17.51 19.23
C ARG A 103 -7.53 -16.47 18.33
N ALA A 104 -6.71 -15.59 17.72
CA ALA A 104 -7.16 -14.60 16.77
C ALA A 104 -6.12 -14.38 15.67
N VAL A 105 -6.55 -13.89 14.52
CA VAL A 105 -5.66 -13.51 13.41
C VAL A 105 -5.98 -12.09 13.00
N VAL A 106 -4.93 -11.29 12.82
CA VAL A 106 -5.01 -9.96 12.22
C VAL A 106 -4.49 -10.07 10.78
N VAL A 107 -5.35 -9.77 9.81
CA VAL A 107 -4.98 -9.75 8.40
C VAL A 107 -4.57 -8.33 8.03
N ALA A 108 -3.28 -8.10 7.80
CA ALA A 108 -2.67 -6.83 7.47
C ALA A 108 -1.78 -6.94 6.21
N THR A 109 -2.26 -7.70 5.22
CA THR A 109 -1.50 -8.08 4.02
C THR A 109 -1.28 -6.95 3.02
N GLY A 110 -1.94 -5.81 3.22
CA GLY A 110 -1.87 -4.67 2.32
C GLY A 110 -2.52 -4.92 0.96
N LEU A 111 -2.00 -4.24 -0.05
CA LEU A 111 -2.48 -4.30 -1.44
C LEU A 111 -1.30 -4.57 -2.37
N ARG A 112 -1.60 -5.15 -3.54
CA ARG A 112 -0.72 -5.18 -4.70
C ARG A 112 -1.29 -4.29 -5.78
N ASP A 113 -0.43 -3.47 -6.38
CA ASP A 113 -0.82 -2.64 -7.52
C ASP A 113 -0.73 -3.46 -8.80
N GLU A 114 -1.85 -3.53 -9.54
CA GLU A 114 -1.90 -4.05 -10.88
C GLU A 114 -1.66 -2.90 -11.85
N LEU A 115 -0.54 -2.94 -12.55
CA LEU A 115 -0.15 -1.89 -13.47
C LEU A 115 -0.59 -2.26 -14.89
N PRO A 116 -1.12 -1.32 -15.68
CA PRO A 116 -1.40 -1.56 -17.08
C PRO A 116 -0.11 -1.89 -17.85
N GLU A 117 -0.25 -2.70 -18.89
CA GLU A 117 0.87 -3.11 -19.76
C GLU A 117 1.27 -1.99 -20.72
N ILE A 118 1.87 -0.93 -20.15
CA ILE A 118 2.43 0.18 -20.90
C ILE A 118 3.96 0.06 -20.84
N PRO A 119 4.68 0.06 -21.97
CA PRO A 119 6.13 -0.02 -21.98
C PRO A 119 6.78 1.06 -21.11
N GLY A 120 7.67 0.65 -20.21
CA GLY A 120 8.38 1.56 -19.31
C GLY A 120 7.65 1.90 -18.00
N LEU A 121 6.34 1.65 -17.89
CA LEU A 121 5.57 2.05 -16.70
C LEU A 121 6.06 1.36 -15.42
N ARG A 122 6.27 0.06 -15.48
CA ARG A 122 6.71 -0.74 -14.33
C ARG A 122 8.09 -0.32 -13.79
N GLN A 123 8.99 0.06 -14.68
CA GLN A 123 10.33 0.53 -14.31
C GLN A 123 10.30 1.89 -13.60
N ARG A 124 9.28 2.69 -13.87
CA ARG A 124 9.10 4.04 -13.31
C ARG A 124 8.19 4.07 -12.08
N TRP A 125 7.57 2.92 -11.75
CA TRP A 125 6.66 2.82 -10.62
C TRP A 125 7.35 3.10 -9.28
N GLY A 126 6.81 4.04 -8.53
CA GLY A 126 7.38 4.50 -7.26
C GLY A 126 8.54 5.49 -7.40
N GLN A 127 8.94 5.84 -8.62
CA GLN A 127 9.97 6.86 -8.92
C GLN A 127 9.33 8.14 -9.45
N ASP A 128 8.79 8.10 -10.66
CA ASP A 128 8.10 9.21 -11.33
C ASP A 128 6.70 8.82 -11.83
N VAL A 129 6.26 7.59 -11.57
CA VAL A 129 4.88 7.13 -11.72
C VAL A 129 4.34 6.75 -10.34
N HIS A 130 3.33 7.45 -9.90
CA HIS A 130 2.75 7.31 -8.57
C HIS A 130 1.25 7.10 -8.61
N PHE A 131 0.73 6.36 -7.63
CA PHE A 131 -0.72 6.16 -7.49
C PHE A 131 -1.38 7.29 -6.68
N CYS A 132 -0.70 7.75 -5.63
CA CYS A 132 -1.29 8.61 -4.60
C CYS A 132 -0.78 10.06 -4.73
N PRO A 133 -1.63 11.02 -5.13
CA PRO A 133 -1.23 12.42 -5.23
C PRO A 133 -0.91 13.07 -3.87
N TYR A 134 -1.55 12.62 -2.80
CA TYR A 134 -1.24 13.12 -1.45
C TYR A 134 0.12 12.66 -0.92
N CYS A 135 0.63 11.54 -1.47
CA CYS A 135 1.90 10.97 -1.03
C CYS A 135 3.10 11.57 -1.75
N HIS A 136 2.93 12.04 -3.00
CA HIS A 136 4.04 12.50 -3.85
C HIS A 136 3.72 13.78 -4.66
N GLY A 137 2.49 14.26 -4.63
CA GLY A 137 2.10 15.40 -5.45
C GLY A 137 2.82 16.70 -5.06
N TYR A 138 3.15 16.86 -3.77
CA TYR A 138 3.85 18.06 -3.30
C TYR A 138 5.28 18.15 -3.85
N GLU A 139 5.97 17.02 -4.00
CA GLU A 139 7.35 16.93 -4.49
C GLU A 139 7.44 17.27 -6.00
N VAL A 140 6.36 17.01 -6.74
CA VAL A 140 6.27 17.28 -8.19
C VAL A 140 5.34 18.45 -8.53
N ARG A 141 4.94 19.25 -7.53
CA ARG A 141 4.07 20.39 -7.74
C ARG A 141 4.64 21.36 -8.76
N ASP A 142 3.77 22.10 -9.42
CA ASP A 142 4.11 23.14 -10.42
C ASP A 142 4.84 22.60 -11.67
N SER A 143 4.98 21.26 -11.78
CA SER A 143 5.55 20.58 -12.95
C SER A 143 4.46 20.14 -13.92
N ALA A 144 4.84 19.76 -15.14
CA ALA A 144 3.93 19.10 -16.08
C ALA A 144 3.60 17.69 -15.57
N LEU A 145 2.33 17.42 -15.31
CA LEU A 145 1.85 16.15 -14.75
C LEU A 145 0.95 15.40 -15.74
N GLY A 146 1.22 14.11 -15.90
CA GLY A 146 0.38 13.20 -16.66
C GLY A 146 -0.51 12.33 -15.76
N VAL A 147 -1.75 12.16 -16.12
CA VAL A 147 -2.66 11.19 -15.48
C VAL A 147 -3.04 10.14 -16.49
N ILE A 148 -2.76 8.89 -16.20
CA ILE A 148 -3.09 7.76 -17.07
C ILE A 148 -4.40 7.14 -16.58
N GLY A 149 -5.37 7.01 -17.48
CA GLY A 149 -6.63 6.32 -17.22
C GLY A 149 -6.40 4.83 -16.97
N GLY A 150 -7.23 4.27 -16.10
CA GLY A 150 -7.24 2.85 -15.77
C GLY A 150 -8.61 2.22 -16.03
N GLU A 151 -8.85 1.03 -15.49
CA GLU A 151 -10.12 0.33 -15.66
C GLU A 151 -11.27 1.00 -14.89
N ASP A 152 -11.00 1.62 -13.74
CA ASP A 152 -12.00 2.39 -13.00
C ASP A 152 -12.11 3.80 -13.57
N ARG A 153 -13.09 3.97 -14.48
CA ARG A 153 -13.42 5.24 -15.13
C ARG A 153 -13.69 6.38 -14.13
N ALA A 154 -14.50 6.11 -13.11
CA ALA A 154 -14.91 7.13 -12.16
C ALA A 154 -13.73 7.60 -11.31
N PHE A 155 -12.86 6.69 -10.93
CA PHE A 155 -11.64 7.00 -10.21
C PHE A 155 -10.67 7.82 -11.07
N ALA A 156 -10.42 7.40 -12.32
CA ALA A 156 -9.50 8.09 -13.23
C ALA A 156 -9.90 9.54 -13.51
N LEU A 157 -11.21 9.77 -13.76
CA LEU A 157 -11.74 11.11 -13.99
C LEU A 157 -11.64 12.01 -12.74
N ARG A 158 -11.91 11.47 -11.56
CA ARG A 158 -11.73 12.21 -10.30
C ARG A 158 -10.26 12.53 -10.06
N GLN A 159 -9.37 11.56 -10.32
CA GLN A 159 -7.94 11.77 -10.16
C GLN A 159 -7.40 12.85 -11.09
N ALA A 160 -7.79 12.86 -12.36
CA ALA A 160 -7.40 13.90 -13.31
C ALA A 160 -7.80 15.29 -12.86
N GLN A 161 -9.00 15.44 -12.30
CA GLN A 161 -9.46 16.73 -11.74
C GLN A 161 -8.76 17.09 -10.42
N LEU A 162 -8.43 16.10 -9.59
CA LEU A 162 -7.77 16.28 -8.30
C LEU A 162 -6.32 16.74 -8.46
N ILE A 163 -5.59 16.18 -9.42
CA ILE A 163 -4.17 16.51 -9.67
C ILE A 163 -3.97 17.99 -9.99
N ARG A 164 -4.98 18.69 -10.50
CA ARG A 164 -4.97 20.15 -10.67
C ARG A 164 -4.70 20.94 -9.38
N GLN A 165 -4.79 20.29 -8.22
CA GLN A 165 -4.42 20.91 -6.95
C GLN A 165 -2.91 21.14 -6.83
N TRP A 166 -2.11 20.34 -7.52
CA TRP A 166 -0.64 20.39 -7.44
C TRP A 166 0.01 21.04 -8.65
N SER A 167 -0.67 21.13 -9.79
CA SER A 167 -0.11 21.76 -10.99
C SER A 167 -1.18 22.35 -11.90
N ASP A 168 -0.81 23.46 -12.56
CA ASP A 168 -1.61 24.07 -13.62
C ASP A 168 -1.38 23.44 -14.99
N ASP A 169 -0.37 22.60 -15.15
CA ASP A 169 -0.07 21.86 -16.38
C ASP A 169 -0.38 20.37 -16.20
N VAL A 170 -1.62 20.00 -16.44
CA VAL A 170 -2.08 18.60 -16.31
C VAL A 170 -2.60 18.07 -17.64
N VAL A 171 -2.13 16.89 -18.01
CA VAL A 171 -2.58 16.12 -19.18
C VAL A 171 -3.23 14.83 -18.71
N PHE A 172 -4.42 14.54 -19.21
CA PHE A 172 -5.09 13.26 -19.03
C PHE A 172 -4.96 12.41 -20.30
N PHE A 173 -4.46 11.21 -20.13
CA PHE A 173 -4.37 10.16 -21.13
C PHE A 173 -5.45 9.12 -20.83
N PRO A 174 -6.58 9.09 -21.54
CA PRO A 174 -7.71 8.20 -21.24
C PRO A 174 -7.34 6.71 -21.30
N HIS A 175 -6.36 6.35 -22.11
CA HIS A 175 -5.90 4.97 -22.31
C HIS A 175 -7.07 4.09 -22.77
N ARG A 176 -7.67 3.26 -21.88
CA ARG A 176 -8.79 2.37 -22.21
C ARG A 176 -10.17 2.97 -21.92
N ILE A 177 -10.23 4.24 -21.54
CA ILE A 177 -11.49 4.91 -21.23
C ILE A 177 -11.98 5.66 -22.46
N ASP A 178 -13.15 5.31 -22.95
CA ASP A 178 -13.85 6.07 -23.99
C ASP A 178 -14.64 7.22 -23.30
N LEU A 179 -14.14 8.46 -23.41
CA LEU A 179 -14.69 9.62 -22.73
C LEU A 179 -15.96 10.13 -23.44
N GLU A 180 -17.02 10.29 -22.66
CA GLU A 180 -18.23 10.96 -23.11
C GLU A 180 -18.03 12.48 -23.25
N ALA A 181 -18.86 13.13 -24.06
CA ALA A 181 -18.74 14.57 -24.33
C ALA A 181 -18.75 15.42 -23.04
N HIS A 182 -19.68 15.13 -22.15
CA HIS A 182 -19.80 15.85 -20.90
C HIS A 182 -18.60 15.66 -19.95
N GLU A 183 -17.91 14.53 -20.02
CA GLU A 183 -16.71 14.28 -19.22
C GLU A 183 -15.51 15.06 -19.76
N ARG A 184 -15.37 15.11 -21.08
CA ARG A 184 -14.38 15.97 -21.77
C ARG A 184 -14.59 17.43 -21.40
N GLU A 185 -15.82 17.94 -21.48
CA GLU A 185 -16.16 19.31 -21.08
C GLU A 185 -15.76 19.60 -19.63
N ARG A 186 -16.05 18.68 -18.70
CA ARG A 186 -15.70 18.85 -17.28
C ARG A 186 -14.19 18.87 -17.04
N LEU A 187 -13.42 18.01 -17.72
CA LEU A 187 -11.96 18.01 -17.63
C LEU A 187 -11.36 19.30 -18.19
N VAL A 188 -11.81 19.73 -19.38
CA VAL A 188 -11.37 20.97 -20.02
C VAL A 188 -11.74 22.20 -19.17
N ALA A 189 -12.96 22.26 -18.64
CA ALA A 189 -13.40 23.36 -17.75
C ALA A 189 -12.55 23.42 -16.46
N ARG A 190 -11.97 22.29 -16.03
CA ARG A 190 -11.02 22.24 -14.90
C ARG A 190 -9.58 22.56 -15.32
N GLY A 191 -9.32 22.84 -16.58
CA GLY A 191 -7.98 23.14 -17.12
C GLY A 191 -7.11 21.90 -17.33
N VAL A 192 -7.72 20.72 -17.49
CA VAL A 192 -7.02 19.48 -17.83
C VAL A 192 -7.00 19.32 -19.35
N ARG A 193 -5.82 19.20 -19.93
CA ARG A 193 -5.68 18.83 -21.36
C ARG A 193 -5.94 17.34 -21.52
N ILE A 194 -6.54 16.94 -22.65
CA ILE A 194 -6.81 15.54 -22.97
C ILE A 194 -5.99 15.18 -24.21
N VAL A 195 -5.30 14.06 -24.13
CA VAL A 195 -4.57 13.46 -25.25
C VAL A 195 -5.08 12.05 -25.45
N ASP A 196 -5.84 11.86 -26.50
CA ASP A 196 -6.29 10.54 -26.95
C ASP A 196 -5.12 9.79 -27.59
N GLY A 197 -4.96 8.48 -27.29
CA GLY A 197 -3.89 7.63 -27.82
C GLY A 197 -4.41 6.28 -28.22
#